data_3becfd23194b921d8ac98306ba5251a5
#
_entry.id   3becfd23194b921d8ac98306ba5251a5
#
_cell.length_a   1.000
_cell.length_b   1.000
_cell.length_c   1.000
_cell.angle_alpha   90.00
_cell.angle_beta   90.00
_cell.angle_gamma   90.00
#
_symmetry.space_group_name_H-M   'P 1'
#
loop_
_entity.id
_entity.type
_entity.pdbx_description
1 polymer ?
#
loop_
_entity_poly.entity_id
_entity_poly.type
_entity_poly.pdbx_seq_one_letter_code
_entity_poly.pdbx_strand_id
1 'polypeptide(L)'
;MIYPLLDHPRAATADISSLETLFYGASPMSPTRLKEGVEKWGQIFFQCFGQSEAPMALTHLKKADHDLSKPERFASCGRPSPWVHLALLGDDNQPVPEGEAGEICVRAPLVMEGYNGLPEQTEAAFAGGWLHTGDVGRYDDEGFLHIVDRKKDMIVTGGFNVFPREIEDVISAHPAVAQVAVVGVPDERWGEAVKAVVILRPGHEASEALAGELQVAVKEAKGSVQAPKSVDFVASIPLSALGKPDKKALRKQFWGDQARGVN
;
A
#
# COMPACT_ATOMS: atom_id res chain seq x y z
N MET A 1 -3.65 15.60 5.87
CA MET A 1 -3.80 16.58 6.98
C MET A 1 -2.66 16.50 7.99
N ILE A 2 -2.21 15.33 8.45
CA ILE A 2 -1.15 15.23 9.48
C ILE A 2 0.18 15.84 9.01
N TYR A 3 0.64 15.56 7.78
CA TYR A 3 1.92 16.10 7.28
C TYR A 3 2.00 17.63 7.31
N PRO A 4 1.03 18.39 6.76
CA PRO A 4 1.05 19.84 6.89
C PRO A 4 1.06 20.34 8.34
N LEU A 5 0.46 19.60 9.27
CA LEU A 5 0.51 19.95 10.69
C LEU A 5 1.90 19.70 11.27
N LEU A 6 2.56 18.58 10.92
CA LEU A 6 3.94 18.28 11.32
C LEU A 6 4.95 19.30 10.78
N ASP A 7 4.73 19.78 9.55
CA ASP A 7 5.60 20.75 8.86
C ASP A 7 5.33 22.20 9.28
N HIS A 8 4.23 22.44 10.03
CA HIS A 8 3.88 23.79 10.46
C HIS A 8 4.88 24.32 11.49
N PRO A 9 5.33 25.60 11.40
CA PRO A 9 6.32 26.18 12.34
C PRO A 9 5.92 26.07 13.82
N ARG A 10 4.62 26.05 14.12
CA ARG A 10 4.11 25.90 15.48
C ARG A 10 3.96 24.44 15.95
N ALA A 11 4.28 23.45 15.15
CA ALA A 11 4.09 22.03 15.48
C ALA A 11 4.79 21.60 16.78
N ALA A 12 5.97 22.22 17.05
CA ALA A 12 6.75 21.92 18.26
C ALA A 12 6.38 22.77 19.49
N THR A 13 5.62 23.85 19.30
CA THR A 13 5.34 24.83 20.37
C THR A 13 3.87 25.00 20.69
N ALA A 14 2.98 24.41 19.87
CA ALA A 14 1.54 24.45 20.13
C ALA A 14 1.21 23.62 21.39
N ASP A 15 0.40 24.18 22.26
CA ASP A 15 -0.15 23.43 23.38
C ASP A 15 -1.24 22.47 22.84
N ILE A 16 -0.92 21.18 22.88
CA ILE A 16 -1.81 20.09 22.53
C ILE A 16 -2.15 19.18 23.71
N SER A 17 -1.92 19.66 24.95
CA SER A 17 -2.10 18.87 26.16
C SER A 17 -3.54 18.33 26.34
N SER A 18 -4.53 18.98 25.73
CA SER A 18 -5.92 18.52 25.71
C SER A 18 -6.23 17.48 24.62
N LEU A 19 -5.30 17.20 23.70
CA LEU A 19 -5.49 16.24 22.63
C LEU A 19 -5.12 14.83 23.08
N GLU A 20 -6.12 14.04 23.42
CA GLU A 20 -5.91 12.68 23.92
C GLU A 20 -5.71 11.64 22.80
N THR A 21 -6.38 11.82 21.65
CA THR A 21 -6.33 10.84 20.56
C THR A 21 -6.40 11.53 19.22
N LEU A 22 -5.46 11.17 18.35
CA LEU A 22 -5.43 11.56 16.94
C LEU A 22 -5.68 10.33 16.08
N PHE A 23 -6.88 10.25 15.49
CA PHE A 23 -7.23 9.19 14.56
C PHE A 23 -6.62 9.45 13.19
N TYR A 24 -6.06 8.39 12.58
CA TYR A 24 -5.62 8.43 11.20
C TYR A 24 -5.92 7.11 10.48
N GLY A 25 -5.99 7.14 9.16
CA GLY A 25 -6.33 5.98 8.34
C GLY A 25 -6.76 6.37 6.94
N ALA A 26 -7.54 5.51 6.27
CA ALA A 26 -7.99 5.62 4.89
C ALA A 26 -6.86 5.67 3.84
N SER A 27 -5.63 5.91 4.25
CA SER A 27 -4.44 5.92 3.42
C SER A 27 -3.23 5.60 4.28
N PRO A 28 -2.25 4.84 3.76
CA PRO A 28 -1.03 4.59 4.51
C PRO A 28 -0.30 5.89 4.87
N MET A 29 0.21 5.95 6.07
CA MET A 29 1.11 7.00 6.53
C MET A 29 2.55 6.49 6.48
N SER A 30 3.48 7.33 6.03
CA SER A 30 4.90 6.99 6.06
C SER A 30 5.35 6.69 7.49
N PRO A 31 6.00 5.54 7.75
CA PRO A 31 6.53 5.20 9.08
C PRO A 31 7.46 6.28 9.63
N THR A 32 8.31 6.88 8.79
CA THR A 32 9.20 7.98 9.16
C THR A 32 8.42 9.21 9.65
N ARG A 33 7.34 9.58 8.93
CA ARG A 33 6.50 10.73 9.32
C ARG A 33 5.67 10.42 10.55
N LEU A 34 5.25 9.17 10.71
CA LEU A 34 4.54 8.74 11.92
C LEU A 34 5.47 8.78 13.14
N LYS A 35 6.71 8.31 12.99
CA LYS A 35 7.75 8.41 14.02
C LYS A 35 7.96 9.86 14.46
N GLU A 36 8.15 10.76 13.50
CA GLU A 36 8.26 12.20 13.78
C GLU A 36 7.05 12.74 14.55
N GLY A 37 5.85 12.31 14.18
CA GLY A 37 4.62 12.69 14.89
C GLY A 37 4.61 12.21 16.34
N VAL A 38 5.00 10.97 16.58
CA VAL A 38 5.08 10.39 17.93
C VAL A 38 6.16 11.07 18.77
N GLU A 39 7.31 11.39 18.18
CA GLU A 39 8.39 12.15 18.85
C GLU A 39 7.94 13.55 19.27
N LYS A 40 7.14 14.23 18.42
CA LYS A 40 6.68 15.61 18.68
C LYS A 40 5.46 15.68 19.62
N TRP A 41 4.52 14.75 19.48
CA TRP A 41 3.19 14.85 20.10
C TRP A 41 2.87 13.71 21.08
N GLY A 42 3.77 12.73 21.21
CA GLY A 42 3.59 11.56 22.06
C GLY A 42 2.68 10.50 21.46
N GLN A 43 2.36 9.50 22.26
CA GLN A 43 1.56 8.32 21.86
C GLN A 43 0.05 8.62 21.81
N ILE A 44 -0.34 9.64 21.07
CA ILE A 44 -1.76 10.00 20.89
C ILE A 44 -2.37 9.40 19.61
N PHE A 45 -1.56 8.79 18.77
CA PHE A 45 -1.98 8.26 17.47
C PHE A 45 -2.77 6.97 17.61
N PHE A 46 -3.82 6.85 16.81
CA PHE A 46 -4.65 5.65 16.71
C PHE A 46 -5.01 5.41 15.24
N GLN A 47 -4.48 4.35 14.64
CA GLN A 47 -4.80 4.02 13.26
C GLN A 47 -6.06 3.16 13.17
N CYS A 48 -6.85 3.44 12.12
CA CYS A 48 -7.97 2.62 11.72
C CYS A 48 -7.80 2.20 10.26
N PHE A 49 -7.93 0.91 9.99
CA PHE A 49 -8.06 0.38 8.65
C PHE A 49 -9.49 -0.05 8.39
N GLY A 50 -9.96 0.26 7.19
CA GLY A 50 -11.27 -0.12 6.67
C GLY A 50 -11.47 0.53 5.30
N GLN A 51 -12.63 0.28 4.72
CA GLN A 51 -13.04 0.80 3.42
C GLN A 51 -14.54 1.12 3.45
N SER A 52 -15.10 1.65 2.37
CA SER A 52 -16.53 2.00 2.34
C SER A 52 -17.43 0.80 2.57
N GLU A 53 -17.02 -0.36 2.11
CA GLU A 53 -17.70 -1.66 2.24
C GLU A 53 -17.65 -2.22 3.68
N ALA A 54 -16.68 -1.78 4.47
CA ALA A 54 -16.47 -2.18 5.86
C ALA A 54 -15.77 -1.04 6.63
N PRO A 55 -16.53 -0.04 7.13
CA PRO A 55 -15.98 1.23 7.58
C PRO A 55 -15.07 1.14 8.80
N MET A 56 -13.89 1.72 8.70
CA MET A 56 -12.94 2.17 9.73
C MET A 56 -12.60 1.26 10.91
N ALA A 57 -13.11 0.04 10.99
CA ALA A 57 -12.97 -0.76 12.21
C ALA A 57 -12.54 -2.21 11.94
N LEU A 58 -11.91 -2.48 10.79
CA LEU A 58 -11.40 -3.83 10.50
C LEU A 58 -10.19 -4.15 11.36
N THR A 59 -9.19 -3.28 11.36
CA THR A 59 -8.03 -3.39 12.25
C THR A 59 -7.67 -2.06 12.88
N HIS A 60 -6.93 -2.12 13.98
CA HIS A 60 -6.44 -0.95 14.70
C HIS A 60 -4.97 -1.10 15.10
N LEU A 61 -4.17 -0.06 14.84
CA LEU A 61 -2.90 0.16 15.54
C LEU A 61 -3.18 1.11 16.70
N LYS A 62 -3.14 0.56 17.91
CA LYS A 62 -3.53 1.29 19.13
C LYS A 62 -2.45 2.29 19.54
N LYS A 63 -2.79 3.24 20.43
CA LYS A 63 -1.82 4.22 20.95
C LYS A 63 -0.58 3.56 21.54
N ALA A 64 -0.75 2.49 22.31
CA ALA A 64 0.36 1.75 22.92
C ALA A 64 1.26 1.04 21.90
N ASP A 65 0.75 0.75 20.68
CA ASP A 65 1.53 0.10 19.63
C ASP A 65 2.41 1.11 18.86
N HIS A 66 2.19 2.42 19.04
CA HIS A 66 3.04 3.49 18.51
C HIS A 66 4.27 3.68 19.39
N ASP A 67 5.05 2.62 19.53
CA ASP A 67 6.23 2.56 20.38
C ASP A 67 7.50 2.86 19.57
N LEU A 68 8.22 3.91 19.96
CA LEU A 68 9.46 4.33 19.31
C LEU A 68 10.59 3.28 19.40
N SER A 69 10.50 2.35 20.35
CA SER A 69 11.41 1.20 20.45
C SER A 69 11.12 0.09 19.43
N LYS A 70 9.94 0.13 18.81
CA LYS A 70 9.44 -0.85 17.82
C LYS A 70 8.89 -0.16 16.56
N PRO A 71 9.72 0.62 15.86
CA PRO A 71 9.28 1.45 14.74
C PRO A 71 8.78 0.65 13.53
N GLU A 72 9.11 -0.63 13.42
CA GLU A 72 8.60 -1.56 12.41
C GLU A 72 7.08 -1.70 12.44
N ARG A 73 6.45 -1.56 13.59
CA ARG A 73 4.98 -1.56 13.74
C ARG A 73 4.29 -0.40 13.04
N PHE A 74 5.00 0.71 12.80
CA PHE A 74 4.44 1.90 12.15
C PHE A 74 4.07 1.67 10.68
N ALA A 75 4.61 0.61 10.07
CA ALA A 75 4.25 0.18 8.72
C ALA A 75 2.99 -0.72 8.70
N SER A 76 2.53 -1.20 9.86
CA SER A 76 1.36 -2.06 9.96
C SER A 76 0.04 -1.28 10.01
N CYS A 77 -1.08 -1.94 9.77
CA CYS A 77 -2.41 -1.42 10.07
C CYS A 77 -2.98 -2.00 11.39
N GLY A 78 -2.12 -2.56 12.22
CA GLY A 78 -2.47 -3.07 13.54
C GLY A 78 -3.04 -4.49 13.53
N ARG A 79 -3.91 -4.79 14.49
CA ARG A 79 -4.53 -6.10 14.67
C ARG A 79 -6.03 -6.04 14.45
N PRO A 80 -6.67 -7.16 14.06
CA PRO A 80 -8.12 -7.22 13.88
C PRO A 80 -8.88 -6.77 15.12
N SER A 81 -9.99 -6.06 14.91
CA SER A 81 -10.92 -5.74 15.99
C SER A 81 -11.57 -7.01 16.54
N PRO A 82 -11.95 -7.06 17.82
CA PRO A 82 -12.48 -8.28 18.45
C PRO A 82 -13.75 -8.86 17.79
N TRP A 83 -14.50 -8.04 17.06
CA TRP A 83 -15.71 -8.43 16.34
C TRP A 83 -15.49 -8.71 14.87
N VAL A 84 -14.24 -8.69 14.38
CA VAL A 84 -13.87 -8.94 13.00
C VAL A 84 -13.19 -10.30 12.88
N HIS A 85 -13.80 -11.17 12.08
CA HIS A 85 -13.11 -12.36 11.58
C HIS A 85 -12.36 -11.96 10.32
N LEU A 86 -11.04 -11.97 10.37
CA LEU A 86 -10.16 -11.64 9.26
C LEU A 86 -9.35 -12.86 8.87
N ALA A 87 -9.32 -13.17 7.57
CA ALA A 87 -8.49 -14.20 6.97
C ALA A 87 -7.68 -13.61 5.82
N LEU A 88 -6.50 -14.17 5.59
CA LEU A 88 -5.72 -13.94 4.39
C LEU A 88 -5.97 -15.13 3.46
N LEU A 89 -6.64 -14.88 2.32
CA LEU A 89 -7.05 -15.94 1.40
C LEU A 89 -6.28 -15.88 0.08
N GLY A 90 -6.01 -17.06 -0.46
CA GLY A 90 -5.52 -17.22 -1.83
C GLY A 90 -6.65 -17.10 -2.88
N ASP A 91 -6.29 -17.27 -4.15
CA ASP A 91 -7.27 -17.22 -5.25
C ASP A 91 -8.27 -18.39 -5.23
N ASP A 92 -7.95 -19.45 -4.52
CA ASP A 92 -8.83 -20.62 -4.28
C ASP A 92 -9.78 -20.44 -3.08
N ASN A 93 -9.82 -19.24 -2.49
CA ASN A 93 -10.54 -18.92 -1.24
C ASN A 93 -10.12 -19.78 -0.04
N GLN A 94 -8.92 -20.37 -0.04
CA GLN A 94 -8.35 -21.03 1.12
C GLN A 94 -7.36 -20.14 1.85
N PRO A 95 -7.21 -20.29 3.17
CA PRO A 95 -6.21 -19.56 3.93
C PRO A 95 -4.81 -19.81 3.38
N VAL A 96 -4.03 -18.73 3.20
CA VAL A 96 -2.62 -18.86 2.82
C VAL A 96 -1.80 -19.37 4.01
N PRO A 97 -0.63 -20.01 3.77
CA PRO A 97 0.31 -20.38 4.81
C PRO A 97 0.73 -19.19 5.68
N GLU A 98 1.10 -19.46 6.93
CA GLU A 98 1.60 -18.43 7.85
C GLU A 98 2.83 -17.73 7.28
N GLY A 99 2.85 -16.40 7.37
CA GLY A 99 3.91 -15.55 6.82
C GLY A 99 3.77 -15.25 5.32
N GLU A 100 2.85 -15.90 4.60
CA GLU A 100 2.57 -15.57 3.20
C GLU A 100 1.55 -14.44 3.06
N ALA A 101 1.61 -13.77 1.91
CA ALA A 101 0.66 -12.71 1.58
C ALA A 101 -0.61 -13.32 0.95
N GLY A 102 -1.78 -12.82 1.40
CA GLY A 102 -3.07 -13.21 0.86
C GLY A 102 -4.03 -12.01 0.80
N GLU A 103 -5.12 -12.16 0.07
CA GLU A 103 -6.16 -11.15 0.07
C GLU A 103 -6.78 -11.04 1.46
N ILE A 104 -6.90 -9.82 1.96
CA ILE A 104 -7.58 -9.53 3.23
C ILE A 104 -9.07 -9.74 3.02
N CYS A 105 -9.61 -10.80 3.61
CA CYS A 105 -11.02 -11.13 3.55
C CYS A 105 -11.63 -11.07 4.93
N VAL A 106 -12.86 -10.51 5.04
CA VAL A 106 -13.44 -10.21 6.35
C VAL A 106 -14.88 -10.64 6.47
N ARG A 107 -15.26 -11.00 7.71
CA ARG A 107 -16.64 -11.18 8.18
C ARG A 107 -16.82 -10.37 9.43
N ALA A 108 -17.78 -9.46 9.45
CA ALA A 108 -18.05 -8.61 10.60
C ALA A 108 -19.45 -7.98 10.51
N PRO A 109 -20.06 -7.61 11.64
CA PRO A 109 -21.38 -6.95 11.63
C PRO A 109 -21.42 -5.60 10.91
N LEU A 110 -20.25 -4.96 10.72
CA LEU A 110 -20.12 -3.66 10.07
C LEU A 110 -19.94 -3.75 8.53
N VAL A 111 -19.88 -4.96 7.96
CA VAL A 111 -19.76 -5.17 6.53
C VAL A 111 -21.07 -4.80 5.83
N MET A 112 -20.97 -4.09 4.69
CA MET A 112 -22.13 -3.73 3.87
C MET A 112 -22.97 -4.95 3.50
N GLU A 113 -24.25 -4.74 3.23
CA GLU A 113 -25.13 -5.81 2.67
C GLU A 113 -24.88 -6.04 1.18
N GLY A 114 -24.39 -5.02 0.46
CA GLY A 114 -24.08 -5.12 -0.96
C GLY A 114 -24.03 -3.76 -1.66
N TYR A 115 -23.70 -3.79 -2.93
CA TYR A 115 -23.72 -2.61 -3.80
C TYR A 115 -25.13 -2.35 -4.33
N ASN A 116 -25.65 -1.16 -4.16
CA ASN A 116 -26.99 -0.79 -4.57
C ASN A 116 -27.21 -0.95 -6.08
N GLY A 117 -28.13 -1.81 -6.46
CA GLY A 117 -28.47 -2.10 -7.85
C GLY A 117 -27.41 -2.87 -8.65
N LEU A 118 -26.41 -3.47 -7.98
CA LEU A 118 -25.28 -4.17 -8.61
C LEU A 118 -25.12 -5.60 -8.03
N PRO A 119 -26.08 -6.51 -8.27
CA PRO A 119 -26.08 -7.84 -7.64
C PRO A 119 -24.86 -8.69 -8.03
N GLU A 120 -24.44 -8.67 -9.29
CA GLU A 120 -23.27 -9.44 -9.76
C GLU A 120 -21.98 -8.98 -9.08
N GLN A 121 -21.80 -7.67 -8.92
CA GLN A 121 -20.63 -7.12 -8.22
C GLN A 121 -20.68 -7.44 -6.72
N THR A 122 -21.88 -7.47 -6.15
CA THR A 122 -22.08 -7.88 -4.76
C THR A 122 -21.69 -9.34 -4.57
N GLU A 123 -22.19 -10.23 -5.42
CA GLU A 123 -21.86 -11.67 -5.38
C GLU A 123 -20.34 -11.89 -5.49
N ALA A 124 -19.69 -11.21 -6.44
CA ALA A 124 -18.24 -11.27 -6.61
C ALA A 124 -17.49 -10.78 -5.36
N ALA A 125 -17.95 -9.68 -4.74
CA ALA A 125 -17.33 -9.14 -3.54
C ALA A 125 -17.49 -10.04 -2.31
N PHE A 126 -18.51 -10.93 -2.30
CA PHE A 126 -18.81 -11.84 -1.19
C PHE A 126 -18.49 -13.32 -1.52
N ALA A 127 -17.58 -13.58 -2.45
CA ALA A 127 -17.19 -14.93 -2.82
C ALA A 127 -16.79 -15.77 -1.59
N GLY A 128 -17.24 -17.03 -1.52
CA GLY A 128 -16.97 -17.91 -0.38
C GLY A 128 -17.55 -17.43 0.97
N GLY A 129 -18.45 -16.43 0.95
CA GLY A 129 -19.08 -15.87 2.15
C GLY A 129 -18.16 -14.93 2.95
N TRP A 130 -17.13 -14.40 2.33
CA TRP A 130 -16.24 -13.37 2.85
C TRP A 130 -16.35 -12.10 2.03
N LEU A 131 -16.31 -10.93 2.67
CA LEU A 131 -16.05 -9.70 1.93
C LEU A 131 -14.60 -9.70 1.50
N HIS A 132 -14.34 -9.70 0.20
CA HIS A 132 -13.05 -9.52 -0.43
C HIS A 132 -12.71 -8.03 -0.48
N THR A 133 -11.70 -7.60 0.27
CA THR A 133 -11.36 -6.16 0.35
C THR A 133 -10.61 -5.66 -0.88
N GLY A 134 -10.03 -6.56 -1.66
CA GLY A 134 -9.12 -6.22 -2.74
C GLY A 134 -7.75 -5.70 -2.26
N ASP A 135 -7.52 -5.63 -0.95
CA ASP A 135 -6.21 -5.34 -0.37
C ASP A 135 -5.50 -6.66 -0.04
N VAL A 136 -4.21 -6.77 -0.34
CA VAL A 136 -3.36 -7.92 0.00
C VAL A 136 -2.58 -7.58 1.25
N GLY A 137 -2.56 -8.51 2.20
CA GLY A 137 -1.86 -8.33 3.47
C GLY A 137 -1.02 -9.52 3.87
N ARG A 138 -0.17 -9.30 4.87
CA ARG A 138 0.64 -10.32 5.52
C ARG A 138 0.74 -10.00 7.00
N TYR A 139 0.68 -11.03 7.84
CA TYR A 139 0.99 -10.89 9.26
C TYR A 139 2.49 -10.95 9.51
N ASP A 140 2.97 -10.16 10.46
CA ASP A 140 4.30 -10.35 11.04
C ASP A 140 4.26 -11.33 12.22
N ASP A 141 5.44 -11.67 12.75
CA ASP A 141 5.61 -12.62 13.85
C ASP A 141 4.95 -12.15 15.17
N GLU A 142 4.66 -10.85 15.30
CA GLU A 142 3.92 -10.29 16.44
C GLU A 142 2.40 -10.27 16.20
N GLY A 143 1.92 -10.68 15.02
CA GLY A 143 0.50 -10.70 14.64
C GLY A 143 -0.05 -9.34 14.22
N PHE A 144 0.79 -8.40 13.81
CA PHE A 144 0.35 -7.17 13.17
C PHE A 144 0.14 -7.40 11.67
N LEU A 145 -0.95 -6.85 11.14
CA LEU A 145 -1.26 -6.92 9.71
C LEU A 145 -0.57 -5.78 8.96
N HIS A 146 0.19 -6.14 7.94
CA HIS A 146 0.80 -5.22 6.99
C HIS A 146 0.08 -5.30 5.66
N ILE A 147 -0.44 -4.17 5.16
CA ILE A 147 -1.02 -4.09 3.82
C ILE A 147 0.13 -3.99 2.84
N VAL A 148 0.28 -5.02 2.01
CA VAL A 148 1.37 -5.14 1.03
C VAL A 148 1.03 -4.34 -0.22
N ASP A 149 -0.16 -4.55 -0.81
CA ASP A 149 -0.63 -3.82 -1.99
C ASP A 149 -2.14 -4.06 -2.23
N ARG A 150 -2.63 -3.57 -3.36
CA ARG A 150 -3.94 -3.92 -3.92
C ARG A 150 -3.84 -5.12 -4.84
N LYS A 151 -4.76 -6.08 -4.73
CA LYS A 151 -4.81 -7.29 -5.58
C LYS A 151 -4.80 -6.92 -7.07
N LYS A 152 -5.59 -5.94 -7.48
CA LYS A 152 -5.66 -5.44 -8.88
C LYS A 152 -4.39 -4.76 -9.38
N ASP A 153 -3.50 -4.32 -8.48
CA ASP A 153 -2.26 -3.66 -8.82
C ASP A 153 -1.05 -4.61 -8.80
N MET A 154 -1.21 -5.80 -8.21
CA MET A 154 -0.22 -6.86 -8.19
C MET A 154 0.24 -7.21 -9.61
N ILE A 155 1.52 -7.44 -9.80
CA ILE A 155 2.14 -7.81 -11.07
C ILE A 155 2.45 -9.29 -11.02
N VAL A 156 2.00 -10.03 -12.04
CA VAL A 156 2.33 -11.46 -12.15
C VAL A 156 3.42 -11.64 -13.20
N THR A 157 4.65 -11.84 -12.75
CA THR A 157 5.82 -11.99 -13.62
C THR A 157 6.44 -13.37 -13.46
N GLY A 158 6.41 -14.18 -14.50
CA GLY A 158 6.99 -15.53 -14.49
C GLY A 158 6.39 -16.44 -13.41
N GLY A 159 5.12 -16.26 -13.04
CA GLY A 159 4.44 -17.01 -12.00
C GLY A 159 4.67 -16.48 -10.56
N PHE A 160 5.40 -15.39 -10.41
CA PHE A 160 5.62 -14.75 -9.12
C PHE A 160 4.70 -13.55 -8.95
N ASN A 161 4.12 -13.42 -7.76
CA ASN A 161 3.37 -12.24 -7.35
C ASN A 161 4.34 -11.16 -6.87
N VAL A 162 4.35 -10.03 -7.57
CA VAL A 162 5.16 -8.86 -7.25
C VAL A 162 4.24 -7.72 -6.85
N PHE A 163 4.54 -7.10 -5.72
CA PHE A 163 3.75 -6.03 -5.15
C PHE A 163 4.39 -4.67 -5.44
N PRO A 164 3.81 -3.88 -6.34
CA PRO A 164 4.34 -2.57 -6.75
C PRO A 164 4.74 -1.66 -5.61
N ARG A 165 3.96 -1.64 -4.54
CA ARG A 165 4.20 -0.78 -3.40
C ARG A 165 5.53 -1.07 -2.70
N GLU A 166 5.89 -2.34 -2.53
CA GLU A 166 7.17 -2.71 -1.91
C GLU A 166 8.37 -2.17 -2.70
N ILE A 167 8.22 -2.07 -4.02
CA ILE A 167 9.23 -1.52 -4.92
C ILE A 167 9.22 0.00 -4.87
N GLU A 168 8.03 0.61 -4.86
CA GLU A 168 7.83 2.06 -4.73
C GLU A 168 8.46 2.60 -3.44
N ASP A 169 8.30 1.86 -2.33
CA ASP A 169 8.89 2.23 -1.04
C ASP A 169 10.42 2.29 -1.10
N VAL A 170 11.05 1.31 -1.77
CA VAL A 170 12.52 1.30 -1.97
C VAL A 170 12.97 2.46 -2.88
N ILE A 171 12.32 2.64 -4.03
CA ILE A 171 12.69 3.67 -5.00
C ILE A 171 12.46 5.07 -4.43
N SER A 172 11.36 5.28 -3.69
CA SER A 172 11.01 6.58 -3.10
C SER A 172 12.00 7.05 -2.03
N ALA A 173 12.77 6.13 -1.44
CA ALA A 173 13.83 6.45 -0.48
C ALA A 173 15.07 7.09 -1.15
N HIS A 174 15.20 6.98 -2.48
CA HIS A 174 16.33 7.55 -3.21
C HIS A 174 16.25 9.09 -3.26
N PRO A 175 17.35 9.82 -2.93
CA PRO A 175 17.35 11.30 -2.86
C PRO A 175 16.88 12.02 -4.13
N ALA A 176 17.16 11.45 -5.31
CA ALA A 176 16.77 12.02 -6.60
C ALA A 176 15.29 11.88 -6.92
N VAL A 177 14.53 11.02 -6.20
CA VAL A 177 13.15 10.68 -6.54
C VAL A 177 12.16 11.60 -5.83
N ALA A 178 11.31 12.27 -6.60
CA ALA A 178 10.17 13.03 -6.08
C ALA A 178 8.93 12.17 -5.94
N GLN A 179 8.65 11.34 -6.97
CA GLN A 179 7.50 10.45 -7.01
C GLN A 179 7.81 9.22 -7.87
N VAL A 180 7.20 8.10 -7.52
CA VAL A 180 7.30 6.86 -8.30
C VAL A 180 5.95 6.16 -8.36
N ALA A 181 5.69 5.50 -9.48
CA ALA A 181 4.63 4.51 -9.63
C ALA A 181 5.19 3.28 -10.34
N VAL A 182 4.89 2.10 -9.81
CA VAL A 182 5.32 0.83 -10.39
C VAL A 182 4.11 0.11 -10.97
N VAL A 183 4.25 -0.40 -12.19
CA VAL A 183 3.19 -1.11 -12.91
C VAL A 183 3.74 -2.30 -13.66
N GLY A 184 2.88 -3.30 -13.88
CA GLY A 184 3.14 -4.38 -14.81
C GLY A 184 2.91 -3.90 -16.25
N VAL A 185 3.86 -4.19 -17.12
CA VAL A 185 3.74 -3.96 -18.57
C VAL A 185 3.82 -5.30 -19.30
N PRO A 186 3.24 -5.43 -20.53
CA PRO A 186 3.30 -6.67 -21.27
C PRO A 186 4.74 -7.15 -21.50
N ASP A 187 4.97 -8.43 -21.30
CA ASP A 187 6.25 -9.09 -21.56
C ASP A 187 6.02 -10.47 -22.18
N GLU A 188 6.62 -10.72 -23.35
CA GLU A 188 6.41 -11.97 -24.10
C GLU A 188 6.90 -13.21 -23.35
N ARG A 189 7.92 -13.08 -22.50
CA ARG A 189 8.54 -14.20 -21.79
C ARG A 189 7.90 -14.45 -20.43
N TRP A 190 7.55 -13.38 -19.71
CA TRP A 190 7.15 -13.43 -18.31
C TRP A 190 5.68 -13.13 -18.08
N GLY A 191 4.92 -12.82 -19.16
CA GLY A 191 3.55 -12.33 -19.10
C GLY A 191 3.52 -10.84 -18.77
N GLU A 192 4.05 -10.47 -17.61
CA GLU A 192 4.25 -9.08 -17.21
C GLU A 192 5.72 -8.84 -16.80
N ALA A 193 6.23 -7.65 -17.12
CA ALA A 193 7.48 -7.14 -16.58
C ALA A 193 7.22 -5.97 -15.63
N VAL A 194 8.02 -5.89 -14.56
CA VAL A 194 7.97 -4.77 -13.62
C VAL A 194 8.58 -3.53 -14.26
N LYS A 195 7.82 -2.44 -14.33
CA LYS A 195 8.26 -1.13 -14.81
C LYS A 195 8.07 -0.08 -13.73
N ALA A 196 9.13 0.71 -13.47
CA ALA A 196 9.05 1.89 -12.62
C ALA A 196 8.91 3.15 -13.48
N VAL A 197 7.97 4.02 -13.12
CA VAL A 197 7.78 5.35 -13.73
C VAL A 197 8.07 6.39 -12.66
N VAL A 198 9.08 7.24 -12.89
CA VAL A 198 9.71 8.08 -11.88
C VAL A 198 9.66 9.55 -12.26
N ILE A 199 9.28 10.39 -11.32
CA ILE A 199 9.46 11.84 -11.39
C ILE A 199 10.67 12.20 -10.53
N LEU A 200 11.62 12.90 -11.10
CA LEU A 200 12.81 13.36 -10.40
C LEU A 200 12.57 14.66 -9.63
N ARG A 201 13.33 14.86 -8.56
CA ARG A 201 13.39 16.14 -7.86
C ARG A 201 14.12 17.18 -8.71
N PRO A 202 13.82 18.49 -8.52
CA PRO A 202 14.59 19.55 -9.15
C PRO A 202 16.10 19.41 -8.89
N GLY A 203 16.92 19.61 -9.92
CA GLY A 203 18.37 19.50 -9.85
C GLY A 203 18.94 18.10 -10.13
N HIS A 204 18.07 17.11 -10.42
CA HIS A 204 18.48 15.78 -10.88
C HIS A 204 18.07 15.56 -12.34
N GLU A 205 18.93 14.86 -13.10
CA GLU A 205 18.73 14.58 -14.51
C GLU A 205 18.51 13.09 -14.76
N ALA A 206 17.64 12.79 -15.73
CA ALA A 206 17.40 11.42 -16.16
C ALA A 206 18.65 10.85 -16.86
N SER A 207 19.08 9.67 -16.42
CA SER A 207 20.21 8.95 -17.00
C SER A 207 20.06 7.44 -16.86
N GLU A 208 20.74 6.69 -17.74
CA GLU A 208 20.83 5.22 -17.62
C GLU A 208 21.53 4.81 -16.31
N ALA A 209 22.51 5.58 -15.85
CA ALA A 209 23.20 5.33 -14.59
C ALA A 209 22.21 5.39 -13.40
N LEU A 210 21.41 6.45 -13.31
CA LEU A 210 20.40 6.59 -12.27
C LEU A 210 19.33 5.49 -12.35
N ALA A 211 18.90 5.11 -13.57
CA ALA A 211 17.98 3.99 -13.74
C ALA A 211 18.58 2.69 -13.20
N GLY A 212 19.86 2.43 -13.50
CA GLY A 212 20.62 1.29 -12.99
C GLY A 212 20.74 1.31 -11.45
N GLU A 213 21.01 2.47 -10.84
CA GLU A 213 21.06 2.62 -9.37
C GLU A 213 19.73 2.24 -8.72
N LEU A 214 18.61 2.72 -9.26
CA LEU A 214 17.28 2.38 -8.75
C LEU A 214 16.96 0.88 -8.89
N GLN A 215 17.31 0.28 -10.01
CA GLN A 215 17.14 -1.17 -10.23
C GLN A 215 17.98 -2.00 -9.26
N VAL A 216 19.24 -1.61 -9.05
CA VAL A 216 20.14 -2.27 -8.10
C VAL A 216 19.63 -2.16 -6.68
N ALA A 217 19.18 -0.97 -6.25
CA ALA A 217 18.61 -0.77 -4.92
C ALA A 217 17.43 -1.70 -4.64
N VAL A 218 16.51 -1.86 -5.61
CA VAL A 218 15.39 -2.80 -5.48
C VAL A 218 15.89 -4.25 -5.46
N LYS A 219 16.84 -4.60 -6.34
CA LYS A 219 17.39 -5.96 -6.40
C LYS A 219 18.06 -6.36 -5.08
N GLU A 220 18.79 -5.47 -4.45
CA GLU A 220 19.45 -5.71 -3.15
C GLU A 220 18.45 -5.84 -2.01
N ALA A 221 17.41 -4.99 -2.00
CA ALA A 221 16.42 -4.98 -0.94
C ALA A 221 15.37 -6.09 -1.05
N LYS A 222 14.98 -6.49 -2.29
CA LYS A 222 13.80 -7.33 -2.55
C LYS A 222 14.08 -8.53 -3.48
N GLY A 223 15.26 -8.63 -4.03
CA GLY A 223 15.64 -9.70 -4.96
C GLY A 223 15.39 -9.37 -6.44
N SER A 224 15.93 -10.23 -7.32
CA SER A 224 15.96 -10.00 -8.76
C SER A 224 14.60 -10.06 -9.45
N VAL A 225 13.64 -10.80 -8.89
CA VAL A 225 12.28 -10.93 -9.45
C VAL A 225 11.53 -9.61 -9.33
N GLN A 226 11.68 -8.91 -8.22
CA GLN A 226 11.01 -7.65 -7.94
C GLN A 226 11.72 -6.43 -8.58
N ALA A 227 12.99 -6.58 -8.99
CA ALA A 227 13.74 -5.49 -9.62
C ALA A 227 13.07 -5.06 -10.94
N PRO A 228 12.78 -3.76 -11.13
CA PRO A 228 12.22 -3.26 -12.38
C PRO A 228 13.08 -3.65 -13.58
N LYS A 229 12.46 -4.11 -14.65
CA LYS A 229 13.15 -4.39 -15.92
C LYS A 229 13.44 -3.11 -16.71
N SER A 230 12.65 -2.07 -16.43
CA SER A 230 12.85 -0.74 -17.02
C SER A 230 12.42 0.35 -16.07
N VAL A 231 13.06 1.51 -16.19
CA VAL A 231 12.75 2.73 -15.44
C VAL A 231 12.54 3.86 -16.45
N ASP A 232 11.36 4.46 -16.44
CA ASP A 232 11.04 5.61 -17.29
C ASP A 232 11.02 6.87 -16.41
N PHE A 233 11.74 7.90 -16.83
CA PHE A 233 11.70 9.21 -16.20
C PHE A 233 10.69 10.10 -16.92
N VAL A 234 9.74 10.65 -16.18
CA VAL A 234 8.63 11.44 -16.74
C VAL A 234 8.44 12.76 -16.00
N ALA A 235 7.82 13.71 -16.69
CA ALA A 235 7.49 15.01 -16.07
C ALA A 235 6.24 14.92 -15.15
N SER A 236 5.34 13.98 -15.41
CA SER A 236 4.12 13.80 -14.60
C SER A 236 3.64 12.35 -14.64
N ILE A 237 2.99 11.92 -13.55
CA ILE A 237 2.26 10.65 -13.45
C ILE A 237 0.78 10.98 -13.36
N PRO A 238 -0.11 10.27 -14.08
CA PRO A 238 -1.56 10.44 -13.94
C PRO A 238 -2.00 10.33 -12.49
N LEU A 239 -2.88 11.23 -12.05
CA LEU A 239 -3.40 11.23 -10.69
C LEU A 239 -4.90 10.93 -10.69
N SER A 240 -5.35 10.19 -9.69
CA SER A 240 -6.76 10.00 -9.37
C SER A 240 -7.39 11.29 -8.84
N ALA A 241 -8.72 11.34 -8.75
CA ALA A 241 -9.44 12.47 -8.14
C ALA A 241 -9.00 12.80 -6.70
N LEU A 242 -8.39 11.84 -6.01
CA LEU A 242 -7.84 11.99 -4.65
C LEU A 242 -6.36 12.39 -4.63
N GLY A 243 -5.76 12.70 -5.79
CA GLY A 243 -4.35 13.13 -5.90
C GLY A 243 -3.32 11.99 -5.73
N LYS A 244 -3.73 10.73 -5.82
CA LYS A 244 -2.83 9.56 -5.79
C LYS A 244 -2.49 9.12 -7.21
N PRO A 245 -1.31 8.49 -7.46
CA PRO A 245 -0.99 7.88 -8.75
C PRO A 245 -2.12 6.97 -9.24
N ASP A 246 -2.62 7.24 -10.44
CA ASP A 246 -3.61 6.39 -11.11
C ASP A 246 -2.90 5.31 -11.90
N LYS A 247 -2.59 4.20 -11.24
CA LYS A 247 -1.92 3.05 -11.85
C LYS A 247 -2.74 2.44 -13.00
N LYS A 248 -4.07 2.55 -12.97
CA LYS A 248 -4.94 2.08 -14.05
C LYS A 248 -4.74 2.92 -15.32
N ALA A 249 -4.78 4.24 -15.18
CA ALA A 249 -4.52 5.14 -16.30
C ALA A 249 -3.07 4.99 -16.82
N LEU A 250 -2.11 4.80 -15.92
CA LEU A 250 -0.72 4.59 -16.28
C LEU A 250 -0.51 3.27 -17.06
N ARG A 251 -1.07 2.16 -16.57
CA ARG A 251 -1.02 0.86 -17.27
C ARG A 251 -1.61 0.93 -18.66
N LYS A 252 -2.72 1.64 -18.84
CA LYS A 252 -3.38 1.79 -20.16
C LYS A 252 -2.44 2.34 -21.23
N GLN A 253 -1.46 3.16 -20.86
CA GLN A 253 -0.46 3.69 -21.79
C GLN A 253 0.46 2.61 -22.38
N PHE A 254 0.70 1.53 -21.61
CA PHE A 254 1.60 0.43 -22.01
C PHE A 254 0.85 -0.78 -22.60
N TRP A 255 -0.37 -1.01 -22.14
CA TRP A 255 -1.18 -2.16 -22.58
C TRP A 255 -2.00 -1.87 -23.83
N GLY A 256 -2.29 -0.58 -24.16
CA GLY A 256 -3.19 -0.23 -25.23
C GLY A 256 -4.56 -0.90 -25.06
N ASP A 257 -4.99 -1.64 -26.10
CA ASP A 257 -6.25 -2.40 -26.09
C ASP A 257 -6.08 -3.88 -25.66
N GLN A 258 -4.88 -4.29 -25.26
CA GLN A 258 -4.64 -5.65 -24.78
C GLN A 258 -5.28 -5.87 -23.40
N ALA A 259 -5.98 -6.99 -23.24
CA ALA A 259 -6.51 -7.38 -21.94
C ALA A 259 -5.36 -7.90 -21.06
N ARG A 260 -5.32 -7.42 -19.82
CA ARG A 260 -4.40 -7.91 -18.80
C ARG A 260 -4.88 -9.29 -18.33
N GLY A 261 -3.96 -10.27 -18.24
CA GLY A 261 -4.28 -11.63 -17.80
C GLY A 261 -4.57 -11.79 -16.30
N VAL A 262 -4.44 -10.71 -15.52
CA VAL A 262 -4.73 -10.66 -14.09
C VAL A 262 -5.94 -9.76 -13.87
N ASN A 263 -7.02 -10.32 -13.33
CA ASN A 263 -8.21 -9.59 -12.92
C ASN A 263 -8.14 -9.19 -11.45
#